data_f5fc00f2ef3786532acd607330d2d782
#
_entry.id   f5fc00f2ef3786532acd607330d2d782
#
_cell.length_a   1.000
_cell.length_b   1.000
_cell.length_c   1.000
_cell.angle_alpha   90.00
_cell.angle_beta   90.00
_cell.angle_gamma   90.00
#
_symmetry.space_group_name_H-M   'P 1'
#
loop_
_entity.id
_entity.type
_entity.pdbx_description
1 polymer ?
#
loop_
_entity_poly.entity_id
_entity_poly.type
_entity_poly.pdbx_seq_one_letter_code
_entity_poly.pdbx_strand_id
1 'polypeptide(L)'
;MSSHAPQTGSSILKQPLAVWAVAFSSVIAFMGIGLVDPILPAIAKELQATPTQTEMLFTTYLFVTAIAMFFTSWVSSRIGAKRTLLIGLALIVVFAALAGASGSIGGIMGFRAGWGLGNALYISTALATIIGAASGGTSSAIILYEAALGLGIAIGPLLGGWLGSISWRGPFFGTAVLMAIGFIAIITLLRKNPEKPQPTSIVAPFKALGKPALTLLAIAAIFYNFGFFTLLAYSPFALVPLGVEDAQTLGFIFFGWGVALAVTSVWVAPFLTRFLPRTRVLWIVMVLLGLTLIVAGFAIDSIAGIIVCIIVGGLFLGVINTVLTECVMSATDLPRTVASSAYSGVRFLGGAIAPPMTTWLAGQFTGSTPYFVGGAAVIVAAAIIVVGSKKLAHVNLEEETPEQTAAILTIADAD
;
A
#
# COMPACT_ATOMS: atom_id res chain seq x y z
N MET A 1 16.87 -45.10 7.75
CA MET A 1 17.00 -44.36 6.47
C MET A 1 15.60 -43.85 6.07
N SER A 2 15.21 -42.71 6.58
CA SER A 2 13.98 -42.02 6.14
C SER A 2 14.38 -40.93 5.17
N SER A 3 14.03 -41.11 3.92
CA SER A 3 14.25 -40.14 2.84
C SER A 3 13.45 -38.86 3.10
N HIS A 4 14.12 -37.83 3.58
CA HIS A 4 13.55 -36.50 3.54
C HIS A 4 13.58 -36.02 2.08
N ALA A 5 12.41 -36.03 1.44
CA ALA A 5 12.23 -35.36 0.18
C ALA A 5 12.46 -33.84 0.39
N PRO A 6 13.17 -33.13 -0.52
CA PRO A 6 13.32 -31.70 -0.42
C PRO A 6 11.93 -31.06 -0.48
N GLN A 7 11.56 -30.27 0.53
CA GLN A 7 10.35 -29.46 0.49
C GLN A 7 10.52 -28.43 -0.63
N THR A 8 9.94 -28.74 -1.78
CA THR A 8 9.77 -27.80 -2.88
C THR A 8 9.11 -26.55 -2.33
N GLY A 9 9.75 -25.39 -2.50
CA GLY A 9 9.27 -24.10 -2.03
C GLY A 9 7.76 -23.99 -2.27
N SER A 10 7.01 -23.73 -1.20
CA SER A 10 5.55 -23.69 -1.29
C SER A 10 5.17 -22.56 -2.25
N SER A 11 4.47 -22.92 -3.32
CA SER A 11 3.97 -21.97 -4.31
C SER A 11 3.17 -20.87 -3.62
N ILE A 12 3.39 -19.60 -4.01
CA ILE A 12 2.61 -18.43 -3.55
C ILE A 12 1.11 -18.69 -3.61
N LEU A 13 0.67 -19.55 -4.54
CA LEU A 13 -0.73 -19.92 -4.73
C LEU A 13 -1.23 -21.00 -3.74
N LYS A 14 -0.34 -21.72 -3.04
CA LYS A 14 -0.73 -22.76 -2.07
C LYS A 14 -0.78 -22.19 -0.65
N GLN A 15 -1.66 -21.23 -0.41
CA GLN A 15 -1.85 -20.61 0.87
C GLN A 15 -3.09 -21.14 1.60
N PRO A 16 -3.11 -21.11 2.94
CA PRO A 16 -4.30 -21.43 3.73
C PRO A 16 -5.49 -20.52 3.33
N LEU A 17 -6.72 -21.05 3.40
CA LEU A 17 -7.94 -20.28 3.10
C LEU A 17 -8.07 -19.00 3.93
N ALA A 18 -7.59 -19.04 5.18
CA ALA A 18 -7.54 -17.87 6.05
C ALA A 18 -6.67 -16.74 5.47
N VAL A 19 -5.53 -17.09 4.86
CA VAL A 19 -4.63 -16.10 4.20
C VAL A 19 -5.32 -15.51 2.98
N TRP A 20 -5.99 -16.35 2.18
CA TRP A 20 -6.78 -15.87 1.03
C TRP A 20 -7.94 -14.96 1.43
N ALA A 21 -8.61 -15.24 2.56
CA ALA A 21 -9.67 -14.37 3.07
C ALA A 21 -9.14 -12.97 3.45
N VAL A 22 -7.97 -12.92 4.11
CA VAL A 22 -7.31 -11.65 4.46
C VAL A 22 -6.81 -10.94 3.20
N ALA A 23 -6.19 -11.66 2.25
CA ALA A 23 -5.72 -11.10 0.99
C ALA A 23 -6.87 -10.53 0.14
N PHE A 24 -7.98 -11.24 0.00
CA PHE A 24 -9.19 -10.76 -0.67
C PHE A 24 -9.71 -9.47 -0.05
N SER A 25 -9.86 -9.44 1.27
CA SER A 25 -10.30 -8.23 1.97
C SER A 25 -9.28 -7.09 1.85
N SER A 26 -7.97 -7.40 1.69
CA SER A 26 -6.93 -6.40 1.42
C SER A 26 -7.07 -5.79 0.04
N VAL A 27 -7.39 -6.59 -1.00
CA VAL A 27 -7.72 -6.05 -2.34
C VAL A 27 -8.82 -5.00 -2.24
N ILE A 28 -9.90 -5.29 -1.50
CA ILE A 28 -11.03 -4.37 -1.37
C ILE A 28 -10.66 -3.14 -0.52
N ALA A 29 -9.83 -3.30 0.52
CA ALA A 29 -9.35 -2.20 1.34
C ALA A 29 -8.50 -1.21 0.52
N PHE A 30 -7.61 -1.72 -0.31
CA PHE A 30 -6.79 -0.90 -1.22
C PHE A 30 -7.60 -0.33 -2.39
N MET A 31 -8.60 -1.05 -2.88
CA MET A 31 -9.53 -0.56 -3.87
C MET A 31 -10.22 0.73 -3.43
N GLY A 32 -10.52 0.87 -2.14
CA GLY A 32 -11.10 2.08 -1.55
C GLY A 32 -10.23 3.35 -1.68
N ILE A 33 -8.95 3.22 -2.05
CA ILE A 33 -8.06 4.34 -2.33
C ILE A 33 -8.43 4.98 -3.67
N GLY A 34 -8.54 4.21 -4.74
CA GLY A 34 -8.76 4.71 -6.10
C GLY A 34 -10.24 4.69 -6.57
N LEU A 35 -11.15 4.13 -5.78
CA LEU A 35 -12.54 3.93 -6.17
C LEU A 35 -13.35 5.24 -6.25
N VAL A 36 -12.94 6.25 -5.48
CA VAL A 36 -13.66 7.52 -5.39
C VAL A 36 -13.21 8.51 -6.45
N ASP A 37 -11.98 8.37 -6.98
CA ASP A 37 -11.40 9.34 -7.93
C ASP A 37 -12.26 9.55 -9.18
N PRO A 38 -12.78 8.51 -9.86
CA PRO A 38 -13.59 8.69 -11.06
C PRO A 38 -14.92 9.40 -10.82
N ILE A 39 -15.42 9.40 -9.57
CA ILE A 39 -16.72 10.00 -9.22
C ILE A 39 -16.60 11.38 -8.59
N LEU A 40 -15.39 11.90 -8.35
CA LEU A 40 -15.20 13.23 -7.77
C LEU A 40 -15.91 14.35 -8.55
N PRO A 41 -15.85 14.39 -9.89
CA PRO A 41 -16.59 15.39 -10.66
C PRO A 41 -18.11 15.30 -10.50
N ALA A 42 -18.64 14.08 -10.42
CA ALA A 42 -20.07 13.85 -10.20
C ALA A 42 -20.51 14.30 -8.80
N ILE A 43 -19.71 14.02 -7.77
CA ILE A 43 -19.94 14.49 -6.39
C ILE A 43 -19.89 16.02 -6.35
N ALA A 44 -18.89 16.63 -6.99
CA ALA A 44 -18.75 18.09 -7.04
C ALA A 44 -19.99 18.75 -7.64
N LYS A 45 -20.47 18.24 -8.76
CA LYS A 45 -21.65 18.75 -9.47
C LYS A 45 -22.93 18.57 -8.65
N GLU A 46 -23.16 17.38 -8.11
CA GLU A 46 -24.39 17.05 -7.39
C GLU A 46 -24.50 17.78 -6.04
N LEU A 47 -23.39 17.88 -5.31
CA LEU A 47 -23.35 18.52 -4.00
C LEU A 47 -22.88 19.99 -4.04
N GLN A 48 -22.73 20.56 -5.24
CA GLN A 48 -22.24 21.94 -5.45
C GLN A 48 -20.95 22.23 -4.66
N ALA A 49 -20.03 21.26 -4.64
CA ALA A 49 -18.78 21.34 -3.91
C ALA A 49 -17.68 21.96 -4.77
N THR A 50 -16.79 22.72 -4.12
CA THR A 50 -15.59 23.24 -4.79
C THR A 50 -14.59 22.12 -5.09
N PRO A 51 -13.69 22.29 -6.10
CA PRO A 51 -12.61 21.32 -6.37
C PRO A 51 -11.79 21.00 -5.13
N THR A 52 -11.42 22.01 -4.33
CA THR A 52 -10.67 21.81 -3.08
C THR A 52 -11.44 20.95 -2.08
N GLN A 53 -12.75 21.14 -1.94
CA GLN A 53 -13.57 20.31 -1.05
C GLN A 53 -13.64 18.86 -1.52
N THR A 54 -13.66 18.62 -2.82
CA THR A 54 -13.66 17.27 -3.40
C THR A 54 -12.32 16.57 -3.19
N GLU A 55 -11.21 17.27 -3.35
CA GLU A 55 -9.86 16.74 -3.06
C GLU A 55 -9.68 16.41 -1.57
N MET A 56 -10.30 17.18 -0.67
CA MET A 56 -10.28 16.90 0.76
C MET A 56 -10.90 15.54 1.13
N LEU A 57 -11.75 14.96 0.29
CA LEU A 57 -12.27 13.60 0.48
C LEU A 57 -11.15 12.57 0.49
N PHE A 58 -10.17 12.73 -0.38
CA PHE A 58 -9.00 11.86 -0.48
C PHE A 58 -8.00 12.11 0.65
N THR A 59 -7.64 13.37 0.83
CA THR A 59 -6.68 13.81 1.84
C THR A 59 -7.11 13.42 3.26
N THR A 60 -8.37 13.68 3.63
CA THR A 60 -8.90 13.35 4.95
C THR A 60 -8.83 11.85 5.24
N TYR A 61 -9.21 11.03 4.27
CA TYR A 61 -9.13 9.57 4.38
C TYR A 61 -7.68 9.10 4.61
N LEU A 62 -6.73 9.53 3.77
CA LEU A 62 -5.33 9.11 3.89
C LEU A 62 -4.67 9.63 5.16
N PHE A 63 -4.95 10.87 5.54
CA PHE A 63 -4.38 11.50 6.73
C PHE A 63 -4.82 10.80 8.01
N VAL A 64 -6.12 10.55 8.16
CA VAL A 64 -6.63 9.79 9.31
C VAL A 64 -6.09 8.36 9.30
N THR A 65 -6.03 7.72 8.12
CA THR A 65 -5.42 6.39 7.98
C THR A 65 -3.97 6.40 8.47
N ALA A 66 -3.16 7.35 8.01
CA ALA A 66 -1.75 7.46 8.38
C ALA A 66 -1.54 7.60 9.89
N ILE A 67 -2.27 8.53 10.52
CA ILE A 67 -2.17 8.75 11.97
C ILE A 67 -2.66 7.52 12.75
N ALA A 68 -3.81 6.97 12.38
CA ALA A 68 -4.39 5.84 13.07
C ALA A 68 -3.51 4.58 12.99
N MET A 69 -2.74 4.40 11.91
CA MET A 69 -1.81 3.28 11.75
C MET A 69 -0.78 3.19 12.87
N PHE A 70 -0.30 4.30 13.40
CA PHE A 70 0.65 4.29 14.52
C PHE A 70 0.08 3.66 15.79
N PHE A 71 -1.23 3.66 15.96
CA PHE A 71 -1.90 3.10 17.14
C PHE A 71 -2.37 1.66 16.93
N THR A 72 -2.33 1.16 15.72
CA THR A 72 -2.89 -0.17 15.37
C THR A 72 -2.20 -1.31 16.11
N SER A 73 -0.88 -1.28 16.28
CA SER A 73 -0.15 -2.32 17.01
C SER A 73 -0.57 -2.38 18.48
N TRP A 74 -0.81 -1.23 19.11
CA TRP A 74 -1.31 -1.14 20.49
C TRP A 74 -2.72 -1.75 20.58
N VAL A 75 -3.63 -1.40 19.68
CA VAL A 75 -4.97 -1.98 19.64
C VAL A 75 -4.91 -3.50 19.43
N SER A 76 -4.17 -3.94 18.41
CA SER A 76 -4.05 -5.35 18.04
C SER A 76 -3.43 -6.20 19.16
N SER A 77 -2.47 -5.66 19.91
CA SER A 77 -1.87 -6.34 21.06
C SER A 77 -2.80 -6.50 22.26
N ARG A 78 -3.88 -5.72 22.35
CA ARG A 78 -4.86 -5.78 23.43
C ARG A 78 -6.02 -6.70 23.13
N ILE A 79 -6.57 -6.61 21.92
CA ILE A 79 -7.80 -7.33 21.54
C ILE A 79 -7.54 -8.50 20.60
N GLY A 80 -6.30 -8.65 20.08
CA GLY A 80 -5.88 -9.69 19.14
C GLY A 80 -6.14 -9.35 17.68
N ALA A 81 -5.33 -9.91 16.77
CA ALA A 81 -5.34 -9.60 15.35
C ALA A 81 -6.73 -9.80 14.71
N LYS A 82 -7.37 -10.97 14.92
CA LYS A 82 -8.69 -11.25 14.33
C LYS A 82 -9.74 -10.21 14.72
N ARG A 83 -9.80 -9.81 15.99
CA ARG A 83 -10.77 -8.78 16.43
C ARG A 83 -10.46 -7.43 15.84
N THR A 84 -9.18 -7.07 15.75
CA THR A 84 -8.74 -5.79 15.14
C THR A 84 -9.13 -5.73 13.67
N LEU A 85 -8.90 -6.81 12.90
CA LEU A 85 -9.34 -6.92 11.51
C LEU A 85 -10.86 -6.76 11.38
N LEU A 86 -11.65 -7.47 12.21
CA LEU A 86 -13.11 -7.40 12.16
C LEU A 86 -13.64 -6.01 12.55
N ILE A 87 -13.06 -5.35 13.55
CA ILE A 87 -13.43 -3.97 13.89
C ILE A 87 -13.09 -3.02 12.74
N GLY A 88 -11.89 -3.17 12.14
CA GLY A 88 -11.50 -2.39 10.97
C GLY A 88 -12.49 -2.53 9.82
N LEU A 89 -12.85 -3.78 9.46
CA LEU A 89 -13.84 -4.04 8.41
C LEU A 89 -15.23 -3.51 8.76
N ALA A 90 -15.69 -3.69 9.99
CA ALA A 90 -16.99 -3.16 10.42
C ALA A 90 -17.04 -1.63 10.31
N LEU A 91 -15.98 -0.93 10.71
CA LEU A 91 -15.88 0.53 10.53
C LEU A 91 -15.92 0.91 9.06
N ILE A 92 -15.18 0.19 8.18
CA ILE A 92 -15.21 0.48 6.75
C ILE A 92 -16.63 0.29 6.20
N VAL A 93 -17.31 -0.82 6.51
CA VAL A 93 -18.69 -1.11 6.06
C VAL A 93 -19.64 0.00 6.48
N VAL A 94 -19.62 0.37 7.76
CA VAL A 94 -20.54 1.38 8.31
C VAL A 94 -20.26 2.75 7.70
N PHE A 95 -19.00 3.20 7.70
CA PHE A 95 -18.65 4.53 7.23
C PHE A 95 -18.71 4.68 5.71
N ALA A 96 -18.45 3.61 4.94
CA ALA A 96 -18.68 3.62 3.50
C ALA A 96 -20.18 3.74 3.20
N ALA A 97 -21.04 2.96 3.87
CA ALA A 97 -22.49 3.06 3.71
C ALA A 97 -23.02 4.46 4.10
N LEU A 98 -22.55 5.03 5.21
CA LEU A 98 -22.92 6.38 5.64
C LEU A 98 -22.44 7.46 4.65
N ALA A 99 -21.25 7.31 4.06
CA ALA A 99 -20.75 8.21 3.03
C ALA A 99 -21.64 8.16 1.77
N GLY A 100 -22.04 6.96 1.34
CA GLY A 100 -22.99 6.79 0.23
C GLY A 100 -24.37 7.35 0.51
N ALA A 101 -24.82 7.30 1.75
CA ALA A 101 -26.14 7.86 2.18
C ALA A 101 -26.09 9.38 2.43
N SER A 102 -24.91 9.99 2.51
CA SER A 102 -24.76 11.41 2.84
C SER A 102 -25.30 12.32 1.74
N GLY A 103 -25.90 13.44 2.15
CA GLY A 103 -26.37 14.52 1.29
C GLY A 103 -25.47 15.76 1.29
N SER A 104 -24.29 15.72 1.94
CA SER A 104 -23.39 16.87 2.02
C SER A 104 -21.93 16.46 1.89
N ILE A 105 -21.12 17.33 1.29
CA ILE A 105 -19.68 17.09 1.12
C ILE A 105 -18.98 16.97 2.48
N GLY A 106 -19.33 17.80 3.47
CA GLY A 106 -18.78 17.72 4.82
C GLY A 106 -19.13 16.42 5.53
N GLY A 107 -20.34 15.89 5.32
CA GLY A 107 -20.73 14.58 5.82
C GLY A 107 -19.88 13.46 5.21
N ILE A 108 -19.68 13.47 3.88
CA ILE A 108 -18.83 12.49 3.21
C ILE A 108 -17.40 12.57 3.73
N MET A 109 -16.84 13.78 3.91
CA MET A 109 -15.49 13.98 4.48
C MET A 109 -15.38 13.35 5.88
N GLY A 110 -16.34 13.61 6.76
CA GLY A 110 -16.36 13.04 8.11
C GLY A 110 -16.45 11.50 8.08
N PHE A 111 -17.32 10.94 7.23
CA PHE A 111 -17.43 9.48 7.08
C PHE A 111 -16.20 8.86 6.42
N ARG A 112 -15.53 9.55 5.49
CA ARG A 112 -14.24 9.13 4.95
C ARG A 112 -13.14 9.08 6.02
N ALA A 113 -13.15 10.01 6.99
CA ALA A 113 -12.25 9.95 8.15
C ALA A 113 -12.48 8.67 8.98
N GLY A 114 -13.73 8.35 9.30
CA GLY A 114 -14.09 7.11 9.99
C GLY A 114 -13.74 5.84 9.20
N TRP A 115 -13.94 5.87 7.88
CA TRP A 115 -13.48 4.81 6.99
C TRP A 115 -11.94 4.67 7.04
N GLY A 116 -11.19 5.78 7.01
CA GLY A 116 -9.73 5.79 7.14
C GLY A 116 -9.24 5.15 8.43
N LEU A 117 -9.95 5.38 9.55
CA LEU A 117 -9.68 4.70 10.83
C LEU A 117 -9.84 3.19 10.71
N GLY A 118 -10.94 2.72 10.11
CA GLY A 118 -11.17 1.31 9.84
C GLY A 118 -10.08 0.70 8.96
N ASN A 119 -9.68 1.42 7.91
CA ASN A 119 -8.64 1.01 6.98
C ASN A 119 -7.27 0.88 7.66
N ALA A 120 -6.91 1.80 8.56
CA ALA A 120 -5.68 1.74 9.34
C ALA A 120 -5.62 0.48 10.21
N LEU A 121 -6.69 0.19 10.95
CA LEU A 121 -6.79 -1.02 11.77
C LEU A 121 -6.69 -2.28 10.92
N TYR A 122 -7.29 -2.28 9.75
CA TYR A 122 -7.29 -3.43 8.84
C TYR A 122 -5.91 -3.63 8.19
N ILE A 123 -5.40 -2.66 7.42
CA ILE A 123 -4.20 -2.80 6.57
C ILE A 123 -2.96 -3.18 7.40
N SER A 124 -2.68 -2.44 8.49
CA SER A 124 -1.50 -2.74 9.33
C SER A 124 -1.59 -4.10 10.00
N THR A 125 -2.79 -4.54 10.38
CA THR A 125 -3.01 -5.85 11.00
C THR A 125 -3.01 -6.97 9.96
N ALA A 126 -3.52 -6.70 8.75
CA ALA A 126 -3.57 -7.67 7.66
C ALA A 126 -2.18 -8.11 7.22
N LEU A 127 -1.24 -7.17 7.01
CA LEU A 127 0.15 -7.51 6.69
C LEU A 127 0.77 -8.44 7.74
N ALA A 128 0.69 -8.09 9.02
CA ALA A 128 1.23 -8.91 10.10
C ALA A 128 0.53 -10.28 10.20
N THR A 129 -0.79 -10.34 9.92
CA THR A 129 -1.57 -11.58 9.96
C THR A 129 -1.21 -12.51 8.80
N ILE A 130 -1.04 -11.97 7.59
CA ILE A 130 -0.61 -12.74 6.42
C ILE A 130 0.78 -13.31 6.67
N ILE A 131 1.74 -12.49 7.14
CA ILE A 131 3.11 -12.94 7.45
C ILE A 131 3.10 -14.06 8.50
N GLY A 132 2.22 -13.98 9.51
CA GLY A 132 2.14 -14.98 10.57
C GLY A 132 1.41 -16.28 10.19
N ALA A 133 0.60 -16.27 9.13
CA ALA A 133 -0.25 -17.41 8.75
C ALA A 133 0.07 -18.01 7.37
N ALA A 134 0.90 -17.35 6.57
CA ALA A 134 1.24 -17.80 5.22
C ALA A 134 2.18 -19.01 5.23
N SER A 135 1.98 -19.90 4.26
CA SER A 135 2.93 -20.97 3.94
C SER A 135 4.01 -20.41 3.01
N GLY A 136 5.28 -20.76 3.22
CA GLY A 136 6.38 -20.33 2.35
C GLY A 136 7.14 -19.07 2.85
N GLY A 137 6.98 -18.73 4.13
CA GLY A 137 7.79 -17.71 4.79
C GLY A 137 7.33 -16.28 4.58
N THR A 138 8.10 -15.35 5.16
CA THR A 138 7.80 -13.91 5.20
C THR A 138 7.76 -13.27 3.81
N SER A 139 8.68 -13.64 2.92
CA SER A 139 8.75 -13.07 1.56
C SER A 139 7.50 -13.40 0.73
N SER A 140 7.06 -14.68 0.71
CA SER A 140 5.83 -15.09 0.01
C SER A 140 4.59 -14.37 0.53
N ALA A 141 4.52 -14.12 1.83
CA ALA A 141 3.44 -13.37 2.47
C ALA A 141 3.41 -11.91 2.03
N ILE A 142 4.58 -11.26 1.98
CA ILE A 142 4.71 -9.86 1.54
C ILE A 142 4.35 -9.72 0.07
N ILE A 143 4.83 -10.62 -0.79
CA ILE A 143 4.50 -10.63 -2.21
C ILE A 143 2.98 -10.71 -2.40
N LEU A 144 2.30 -11.61 -1.69
CA LEU A 144 0.84 -11.74 -1.77
C LEU A 144 0.11 -10.46 -1.32
N TYR A 145 0.60 -9.84 -0.24
CA TYR A 145 0.02 -8.59 0.27
C TYR A 145 0.22 -7.42 -0.69
N GLU A 146 1.41 -7.26 -1.26
CA GLU A 146 1.69 -6.18 -2.21
C GLU A 146 1.01 -6.43 -3.57
N ALA A 147 0.84 -7.68 -3.98
CA ALA A 147 0.00 -8.02 -5.13
C ALA A 147 -1.47 -7.66 -4.89
N ALA A 148 -2.00 -7.90 -3.68
CA ALA A 148 -3.34 -7.48 -3.29
C ALA A 148 -3.49 -5.95 -3.29
N LEU A 149 -2.45 -5.21 -2.87
CA LEU A 149 -2.39 -3.76 -2.98
C LEU A 149 -2.49 -3.31 -4.44
N GLY A 150 -1.64 -3.85 -5.30
CA GLY A 150 -1.62 -3.51 -6.73
C GLY A 150 -2.96 -3.78 -7.41
N LEU A 151 -3.51 -4.97 -7.20
CA LEU A 151 -4.82 -5.35 -7.75
C LEU A 151 -5.94 -4.49 -7.20
N GLY A 152 -5.92 -4.18 -5.90
CA GLY A 152 -6.94 -3.32 -5.28
C GLY A 152 -6.96 -1.94 -5.91
N ILE A 153 -5.80 -1.28 -5.99
CA ILE A 153 -5.69 0.06 -6.58
C ILE A 153 -6.02 0.04 -8.08
N ALA A 154 -5.71 -1.06 -8.80
CA ALA A 154 -6.08 -1.22 -10.20
C ALA A 154 -7.58 -1.35 -10.43
N ILE A 155 -8.24 -2.22 -9.66
CA ILE A 155 -9.67 -2.51 -9.81
C ILE A 155 -10.52 -1.33 -9.31
N GLY A 156 -10.00 -0.55 -8.35
CA GLY A 156 -10.69 0.59 -7.75
C GLY A 156 -11.31 1.54 -8.76
N PRO A 157 -10.53 2.18 -9.63
CA PRO A 157 -11.05 3.11 -10.64
C PRO A 157 -12.02 2.47 -11.62
N LEU A 158 -11.81 1.20 -12.02
CA LEU A 158 -12.74 0.48 -12.92
C LEU A 158 -14.12 0.31 -12.27
N LEU A 159 -14.16 -0.21 -11.04
CA LEU A 159 -15.41 -0.37 -10.31
C LEU A 159 -16.01 0.98 -9.93
N GLY A 160 -15.17 1.96 -9.59
CA GLY A 160 -15.57 3.32 -9.31
C GLY A 160 -16.27 3.95 -10.51
N GLY A 161 -15.69 3.86 -11.70
CA GLY A 161 -16.27 4.35 -12.95
C GLY A 161 -17.57 3.61 -13.31
N TRP A 162 -17.57 2.27 -13.26
CA TRP A 162 -18.75 1.48 -13.59
C TRP A 162 -19.91 1.69 -12.62
N LEU A 163 -19.70 1.61 -11.33
CA LEU A 163 -20.74 1.88 -10.32
C LEU A 163 -21.13 3.36 -10.31
N GLY A 164 -20.17 4.26 -10.56
CA GLY A 164 -20.36 5.69 -10.64
C GLY A 164 -21.22 6.13 -11.82
N SER A 165 -21.18 5.40 -12.94
CA SER A 165 -22.04 5.65 -14.09
C SER A 165 -23.54 5.37 -13.80
N ILE A 166 -23.83 4.50 -12.83
CA ILE A 166 -25.18 4.24 -12.35
C ILE A 166 -25.59 5.32 -11.34
N SER A 167 -24.73 5.58 -10.37
CA SER A 167 -24.91 6.61 -9.35
C SER A 167 -23.55 6.91 -8.69
N TRP A 168 -23.24 8.19 -8.44
CA TRP A 168 -22.03 8.56 -7.68
C TRP A 168 -21.99 7.94 -6.27
N ARG A 169 -23.13 7.50 -5.75
CA ARG A 169 -23.26 6.77 -4.48
C ARG A 169 -22.87 5.29 -4.60
N GLY A 170 -22.94 4.75 -5.81
CA GLY A 170 -22.70 3.33 -6.11
C GLY A 170 -21.36 2.80 -5.58
N PRO A 171 -20.23 3.46 -5.82
CA PRO A 171 -18.93 3.05 -5.32
C PRO A 171 -18.86 2.91 -3.79
N PHE A 172 -19.51 3.79 -3.05
CA PHE A 172 -19.55 3.73 -1.59
C PHE A 172 -20.32 2.49 -1.10
N PHE A 173 -21.51 2.26 -1.63
CA PHE A 173 -22.30 1.07 -1.29
C PHE A 173 -21.65 -0.22 -1.79
N GLY A 174 -21.06 -0.20 -2.99
CA GLY A 174 -20.29 -1.34 -3.53
C GLY A 174 -19.17 -1.75 -2.58
N THR A 175 -18.39 -0.78 -2.08
CA THR A 175 -17.35 -1.03 -1.09
C THR A 175 -17.93 -1.61 0.21
N ALA A 176 -19.03 -1.06 0.71
CA ALA A 176 -19.68 -1.56 1.93
C ALA A 176 -20.08 -3.02 1.78
N VAL A 177 -20.68 -3.40 0.65
CA VAL A 177 -21.09 -4.80 0.37
C VAL A 177 -19.88 -5.72 0.27
N LEU A 178 -18.85 -5.35 -0.51
CA LEU A 178 -17.66 -6.18 -0.68
C LEU A 178 -16.91 -6.35 0.64
N MET A 179 -16.82 -5.30 1.46
CA MET A 179 -16.19 -5.38 2.78
C MET A 179 -17.02 -6.20 3.77
N ALA A 180 -18.35 -6.20 3.66
CA ALA A 180 -19.19 -7.09 4.45
C ALA A 180 -18.95 -8.56 4.09
N ILE A 181 -18.73 -8.88 2.81
CA ILE A 181 -18.33 -10.23 2.37
C ILE A 181 -16.96 -10.58 2.96
N GLY A 182 -15.99 -9.67 2.91
CA GLY A 182 -14.67 -9.85 3.55
C GLY A 182 -14.79 -10.07 5.07
N PHE A 183 -15.67 -9.34 5.75
CA PHE A 183 -15.95 -9.51 7.17
C PHE A 183 -16.46 -10.93 7.47
N ILE A 184 -17.43 -11.43 6.70
CA ILE A 184 -17.96 -12.78 6.83
C ILE A 184 -16.86 -13.82 6.57
N ALA A 185 -16.04 -13.62 5.51
CA ALA A 185 -14.94 -14.51 5.19
C ALA A 185 -13.91 -14.59 6.33
N ILE A 186 -13.54 -13.47 6.94
CA ILE A 186 -12.57 -13.46 8.06
C ILE A 186 -13.18 -14.07 9.33
N ILE A 187 -14.45 -13.80 9.61
CA ILE A 187 -15.09 -14.37 10.82
C ILE A 187 -15.14 -15.89 10.76
N THR A 188 -15.38 -16.44 9.56
CA THR A 188 -15.54 -17.88 9.32
C THR A 188 -14.21 -18.62 9.13
N LEU A 189 -13.29 -18.07 8.36
CA LEU A 189 -12.06 -18.75 7.90
C LEU A 189 -10.85 -18.48 8.79
N LEU A 190 -10.71 -17.27 9.35
CA LEU A 190 -9.58 -16.94 10.20
C LEU A 190 -9.83 -17.46 11.63
N ARG A 191 -9.04 -18.43 12.06
CA ARG A 191 -9.11 -18.95 13.45
C ARG A 191 -8.52 -17.93 14.41
N LYS A 192 -9.00 -17.92 15.66
CA LYS A 192 -8.34 -17.16 16.73
C LYS A 192 -6.97 -17.78 16.97
N ASN A 193 -5.94 -16.95 17.04
CA ASN A 193 -4.66 -17.41 17.55
C ASN A 193 -4.83 -17.74 19.05
N PRO A 194 -4.51 -18.96 19.52
CA PRO A 194 -4.61 -19.33 20.93
C PRO A 194 -3.60 -18.57 21.80
N GLU A 195 -2.49 -18.08 21.24
CA GLU A 195 -1.51 -17.31 21.98
C GLU A 195 -2.07 -15.94 22.36
N LYS A 196 -1.97 -15.60 23.64
CA LYS A 196 -2.32 -14.26 24.12
C LYS A 196 -1.35 -13.26 23.51
N PRO A 197 -1.86 -12.19 22.83
CA PRO A 197 -0.99 -11.16 22.30
C PRO A 197 -0.16 -10.54 23.43
N GLN A 198 1.14 -10.37 23.20
CA GLN A 198 1.96 -9.64 24.15
C GLN A 198 1.62 -8.13 24.06
N PRO A 199 1.23 -7.48 25.19
CA PRO A 199 0.86 -6.08 25.17
C PRO A 199 2.00 -5.19 24.67
N THR A 200 1.76 -4.45 23.60
CA THR A 200 2.71 -3.45 23.11
C THR A 200 2.37 -2.07 23.68
N SER A 201 3.40 -1.25 23.89
CA SER A 201 3.21 0.15 24.31
C SER A 201 2.66 0.97 23.14
N ILE A 202 1.81 1.97 23.45
CA ILE A 202 1.30 2.93 22.47
C ILE A 202 2.41 3.71 21.75
N VAL A 203 3.55 3.90 22.42
CA VAL A 203 4.72 4.58 21.88
C VAL A 203 5.69 3.63 21.15
N ALA A 204 5.40 2.33 21.11
CA ALA A 204 6.29 1.34 20.49
C ALA A 204 6.58 1.62 19.01
N PRO A 205 5.61 1.99 18.13
CA PRO A 205 5.89 2.33 16.74
C PRO A 205 6.79 3.56 16.60
N PHE A 206 6.62 4.58 17.47
CA PHE A 206 7.48 5.78 17.46
C PHE A 206 8.90 5.46 17.94
N LYS A 207 9.05 4.62 18.98
CA LYS A 207 10.37 4.12 19.42
C LYS A 207 11.03 3.26 18.35
N ALA A 208 10.26 2.47 17.62
CA ALA A 208 10.76 1.68 16.51
C ALA A 208 11.37 2.55 15.41
N LEU A 209 10.74 3.69 15.10
CA LEU A 209 11.26 4.68 14.17
C LEU A 209 12.58 5.33 14.64
N GLY A 210 12.95 5.22 15.91
CA GLY A 210 14.27 5.64 16.41
C GLY A 210 15.40 4.67 16.07
N LYS A 211 15.13 3.45 15.58
CA LYS A 211 16.17 2.51 15.14
C LYS A 211 16.74 2.96 13.80
N PRO A 212 18.09 3.11 13.65
CA PRO A 212 18.69 3.77 12.48
C PRO A 212 18.28 3.18 11.13
N ALA A 213 18.20 1.86 11.01
CA ALA A 213 17.80 1.21 9.78
C ALA A 213 16.33 1.51 9.44
N LEU A 214 15.42 1.35 10.43
CA LEU A 214 14.00 1.62 10.22
C LEU A 214 13.74 3.10 9.96
N THR A 215 14.45 4.01 10.61
CA THR A 215 14.38 5.46 10.37
C THR A 215 14.73 5.79 8.91
N LEU A 216 15.83 5.24 8.39
CA LEU A 216 16.25 5.48 7.00
C LEU A 216 15.21 4.96 6.00
N LEU A 217 14.71 3.73 6.21
CA LEU A 217 13.67 3.15 5.35
C LEU A 217 12.36 3.93 5.46
N ALA A 218 11.98 4.40 6.65
CA ALA A 218 10.78 5.20 6.86
C ALA A 218 10.87 6.58 6.18
N ILE A 219 12.00 7.26 6.30
CA ILE A 219 12.22 8.55 5.61
C ILE A 219 12.20 8.34 4.10
N ALA A 220 12.89 7.32 3.57
CA ALA A 220 12.83 6.98 2.16
C ALA A 220 11.39 6.66 1.71
N ALA A 221 10.59 5.99 2.58
CA ALA A 221 9.19 5.69 2.32
C ALA A 221 8.32 6.95 2.15
N ILE A 222 8.53 8.02 2.90
CA ILE A 222 7.81 9.29 2.74
C ILE A 222 8.04 9.83 1.33
N PHE A 223 9.31 9.97 0.95
CA PHE A 223 9.69 10.57 -0.34
C PHE A 223 9.24 9.71 -1.52
N TYR A 224 9.41 8.39 -1.46
CA TYR A 224 8.98 7.54 -2.55
C TYR A 224 7.45 7.48 -2.67
N ASN A 225 6.71 7.47 -1.53
CA ASN A 225 5.25 7.51 -1.56
C ASN A 225 4.70 8.85 -2.07
N PHE A 226 5.40 9.95 -1.84
CA PHE A 226 5.05 11.21 -2.48
C PHE A 226 5.05 11.05 -4.01
N GLY A 227 6.10 10.47 -4.60
CA GLY A 227 6.14 10.18 -6.03
C GLY A 227 5.10 9.15 -6.50
N PHE A 228 4.85 8.10 -5.69
CA PHE A 228 3.79 7.12 -5.93
C PHE A 228 2.43 7.80 -6.07
N PHE A 229 2.05 8.62 -5.10
CA PHE A 229 0.75 9.28 -5.11
C PHE A 229 0.70 10.46 -6.08
N THR A 230 1.85 11.02 -6.51
CA THR A 230 1.90 11.94 -7.64
C THR A 230 1.43 11.25 -8.91
N LEU A 231 1.91 10.03 -9.21
CA LEU A 231 1.41 9.26 -10.35
C LEU A 231 -0.07 8.89 -10.20
N LEU A 232 -0.49 8.45 -9.02
CA LEU A 232 -1.85 7.97 -8.82
C LEU A 232 -2.88 9.11 -8.79
N ALA A 233 -2.64 10.14 -7.98
CA ALA A 233 -3.65 11.16 -7.71
C ALA A 233 -3.59 12.34 -8.70
N TYR A 234 -2.40 12.71 -9.19
CA TYR A 234 -2.26 13.86 -10.09
C TYR A 234 -2.43 13.51 -11.58
N SER A 235 -2.04 12.29 -12.00
CA SER A 235 -2.11 11.94 -13.43
C SER A 235 -3.52 12.03 -14.05
N PRO A 236 -4.63 11.71 -13.35
CA PRO A 236 -5.96 11.97 -13.87
C PRO A 236 -6.16 13.45 -14.24
N PHE A 237 -5.75 14.37 -13.37
CA PHE A 237 -5.87 15.82 -13.63
C PHE A 237 -4.97 16.28 -14.78
N ALA A 238 -3.79 15.68 -14.95
CA ALA A 238 -2.89 15.98 -16.06
C ALA A 238 -3.43 15.51 -17.42
N LEU A 239 -4.30 14.48 -17.43
CA LEU A 239 -4.90 13.94 -18.65
C LEU A 239 -6.17 14.69 -19.08
N VAL A 240 -6.88 15.37 -18.18
CA VAL A 240 -8.10 16.14 -18.49
C VAL A 240 -7.86 17.21 -19.59
N PRO A 241 -6.83 18.06 -19.54
CA PRO A 241 -6.58 19.06 -20.58
C PRO A 241 -6.29 18.45 -21.96
N LEU A 242 -5.92 17.17 -22.00
CA LEU A 242 -5.65 16.42 -23.24
C LEU A 242 -6.92 15.70 -23.77
N GLY A 243 -8.09 15.90 -23.14
CA GLY A 243 -9.35 15.31 -23.56
C GLY A 243 -9.62 13.90 -23.01
N VAL A 244 -8.86 13.44 -22.01
CA VAL A 244 -9.11 12.16 -21.34
C VAL A 244 -9.84 12.44 -20.01
N GLU A 245 -11.15 12.62 -20.08
CA GLU A 245 -12.03 12.94 -18.93
C GLU A 245 -12.92 11.77 -18.53
N ASP A 246 -13.05 10.77 -19.41
CA ASP A 246 -13.93 9.65 -19.18
C ASP A 246 -13.40 8.72 -18.08
N ALA A 247 -14.24 8.50 -17.06
CA ALA A 247 -13.90 7.70 -15.89
C ALA A 247 -13.53 6.24 -16.26
N GLN A 248 -14.12 5.68 -17.33
CA GLN A 248 -13.80 4.32 -17.77
C GLN A 248 -12.42 4.27 -18.41
N THR A 249 -12.06 5.24 -19.26
CA THR A 249 -10.73 5.34 -19.88
C THR A 249 -9.64 5.51 -18.83
N LEU A 250 -9.82 6.41 -17.87
CA LEU A 250 -8.93 6.54 -16.72
C LEU A 250 -8.84 5.23 -15.93
N GLY A 251 -9.98 4.58 -15.71
CA GLY A 251 -10.04 3.27 -15.05
C GLY A 251 -9.18 2.21 -15.75
N PHE A 252 -9.22 2.13 -17.09
CA PHE A 252 -8.38 1.20 -17.85
C PHE A 252 -6.88 1.54 -17.78
N ILE A 253 -6.53 2.81 -17.81
CA ILE A 253 -5.12 3.26 -17.68
C ILE A 253 -4.56 2.82 -16.32
N PHE A 254 -5.29 3.11 -15.24
CA PHE A 254 -4.86 2.74 -13.88
C PHE A 254 -5.00 1.24 -13.60
N PHE A 255 -5.90 0.53 -14.27
CA PHE A 255 -5.91 -0.92 -14.26
C PHE A 255 -4.61 -1.49 -14.84
N GLY A 256 -4.18 -1.00 -16.01
CA GLY A 256 -2.90 -1.37 -16.61
C GLY A 256 -1.71 -1.11 -15.68
N TRP A 257 -1.67 0.05 -15.01
CA TRP A 257 -0.68 0.39 -14.00
C TRP A 257 -0.69 -0.59 -12.81
N GLY A 258 -1.84 -0.91 -12.28
CA GLY A 258 -1.95 -1.81 -11.14
C GLY A 258 -1.64 -3.27 -11.49
N VAL A 259 -1.99 -3.73 -12.70
CA VAL A 259 -1.55 -5.04 -13.21
C VAL A 259 -0.03 -5.07 -13.34
N ALA A 260 0.58 -4.03 -13.89
CA ALA A 260 2.04 -3.89 -13.99
C ALA A 260 2.70 -3.98 -12.60
N LEU A 261 2.14 -3.27 -11.61
CA LEU A 261 2.58 -3.32 -10.22
C LEU A 261 2.46 -4.73 -9.63
N ALA A 262 1.31 -5.39 -9.77
CA ALA A 262 1.08 -6.73 -9.24
C ALA A 262 2.02 -7.77 -9.88
N VAL A 263 2.20 -7.71 -11.20
CA VAL A 263 3.13 -8.59 -11.94
C VAL A 263 4.56 -8.43 -11.43
N THR A 264 5.03 -7.21 -11.26
CA THR A 264 6.41 -6.98 -10.83
C THR A 264 6.62 -7.30 -9.35
N SER A 265 5.62 -7.11 -8.50
CA SER A 265 5.65 -7.57 -7.10
C SER A 265 5.84 -9.09 -7.00
N VAL A 266 5.12 -9.85 -7.84
CA VAL A 266 5.09 -11.32 -7.75
C VAL A 266 6.30 -11.96 -8.39
N TRP A 267 6.75 -11.47 -9.55
CA TRP A 267 7.79 -12.15 -10.34
C TRP A 267 9.10 -11.38 -10.41
N VAL A 268 9.05 -10.08 -10.64
CA VAL A 268 10.28 -9.30 -10.91
C VAL A 268 11.04 -8.99 -9.62
N ALA A 269 10.35 -8.61 -8.54
CA ALA A 269 11.00 -8.31 -7.27
C ALA A 269 11.76 -9.52 -6.71
N PRO A 270 11.16 -10.73 -6.58
CA PRO A 270 11.89 -11.92 -6.14
C PRO A 270 13.01 -12.34 -7.09
N PHE A 271 12.82 -12.14 -8.40
CA PHE A 271 13.87 -12.43 -9.38
C PHE A 271 15.09 -11.54 -9.19
N LEU A 272 14.89 -10.23 -9.05
CA LEU A 272 15.99 -9.28 -8.87
C LEU A 272 16.74 -9.48 -7.55
N THR A 273 16.03 -9.79 -6.47
CA THR A 273 16.65 -9.98 -5.14
C THR A 273 17.45 -11.28 -5.01
N ARG A 274 17.30 -12.22 -5.95
CA ARG A 274 18.19 -13.40 -6.06
C ARG A 274 19.59 -13.06 -6.52
N PHE A 275 19.75 -12.01 -7.34
CA PHE A 275 21.03 -11.66 -7.96
C PHE A 275 21.64 -10.41 -7.36
N LEU A 276 20.85 -9.54 -6.75
CA LEU A 276 21.29 -8.26 -6.22
C LEU A 276 20.81 -8.09 -4.76
N PRO A 277 21.65 -7.48 -3.90
CA PRO A 277 21.22 -7.09 -2.55
C PRO A 277 19.96 -6.22 -2.60
N ARG A 278 19.03 -6.43 -1.66
CA ARG A 278 17.75 -5.69 -1.56
C ARG A 278 17.94 -4.17 -1.63
N THR A 279 18.92 -3.65 -0.90
CA THR A 279 19.23 -2.21 -0.91
C THR A 279 19.69 -1.71 -2.28
N ARG A 280 20.41 -2.54 -3.05
CA ARG A 280 20.83 -2.19 -4.42
C ARG A 280 19.64 -2.17 -5.37
N VAL A 281 18.76 -3.15 -5.31
CA VAL A 281 17.51 -3.18 -6.08
C VAL A 281 16.70 -1.92 -5.79
N LEU A 282 16.51 -1.58 -4.50
CA LEU A 282 15.73 -0.41 -4.08
C LEU A 282 16.22 0.89 -4.72
N TRP A 283 17.50 1.25 -4.51
CA TRP A 283 17.95 2.56 -4.99
C TRP A 283 17.98 2.63 -6.53
N ILE A 284 18.31 1.54 -7.23
CA ILE A 284 18.28 1.52 -8.70
C ILE A 284 16.85 1.74 -9.20
N VAL A 285 15.90 0.98 -8.69
CA VAL A 285 14.50 1.06 -9.15
C VAL A 285 13.85 2.38 -8.73
N MET A 286 14.23 2.95 -7.57
CA MET A 286 13.80 4.30 -7.18
C MET A 286 14.35 5.37 -8.15
N VAL A 287 15.60 5.29 -8.56
CA VAL A 287 16.15 6.21 -9.57
C VAL A 287 15.37 6.10 -10.88
N LEU A 288 15.10 4.87 -11.35
CA LEU A 288 14.34 4.65 -12.58
C LEU A 288 12.91 5.21 -12.46
N LEU A 289 12.24 5.04 -11.34
CA LEU A 289 10.94 5.64 -11.08
C LEU A 289 11.01 7.18 -11.06
N GLY A 290 12.02 7.75 -10.40
CA GLY A 290 12.24 9.19 -10.37
C GLY A 290 12.45 9.77 -11.78
N LEU A 291 13.24 9.10 -12.61
CA LEU A 291 13.43 9.46 -14.01
C LEU A 291 12.14 9.34 -14.82
N THR A 292 11.33 8.30 -14.57
CA THR A 292 10.02 8.13 -15.23
C THR A 292 9.10 9.30 -14.91
N LEU A 293 9.05 9.76 -13.66
CA LEU A 293 8.28 10.95 -13.28
C LEU A 293 8.81 12.21 -13.97
N ILE A 294 10.12 12.41 -14.06
CA ILE A 294 10.71 13.53 -14.76
C ILE A 294 10.34 13.49 -16.25
N VAL A 295 10.40 12.30 -16.88
CA VAL A 295 9.97 12.12 -18.28
C VAL A 295 8.47 12.43 -18.43
N ALA A 296 7.62 12.04 -17.48
CA ALA A 296 6.20 12.39 -17.49
C ALA A 296 5.99 13.91 -17.46
N GLY A 297 6.81 14.66 -16.71
CA GLY A 297 6.79 16.11 -16.68
C GLY A 297 7.13 16.75 -18.04
N PHE A 298 8.09 16.19 -18.78
CA PHE A 298 8.40 16.63 -20.15
C PHE A 298 7.36 16.17 -21.18
N ALA A 299 6.68 15.06 -20.92
CA ALA A 299 5.64 14.50 -21.79
C ALA A 299 4.23 15.02 -21.45
N ILE A 300 4.11 16.13 -20.70
CA ILE A 300 2.81 16.61 -20.17
C ILE A 300 1.78 16.88 -21.26
N ASP A 301 2.21 17.23 -22.47
CA ASP A 301 1.35 17.51 -23.63
C ASP A 301 1.10 16.26 -24.49
N SER A 302 1.56 15.09 -24.09
CA SER A 302 1.43 13.85 -24.84
C SER A 302 0.63 12.80 -24.07
N ILE A 303 -0.59 12.48 -24.53
CA ILE A 303 -1.43 11.43 -23.95
C ILE A 303 -0.65 10.11 -23.85
N ALA A 304 -0.04 9.67 -24.96
CA ALA A 304 0.72 8.43 -25.01
C ALA A 304 1.93 8.47 -24.06
N GLY A 305 2.62 9.61 -24.00
CA GLY A 305 3.77 9.81 -23.10
C GLY A 305 3.38 9.64 -21.63
N ILE A 306 2.30 10.30 -21.18
CA ILE A 306 1.81 10.19 -19.80
C ILE A 306 1.36 8.75 -19.51
N ILE A 307 0.58 8.12 -20.41
CA ILE A 307 0.10 6.74 -20.21
C ILE A 307 1.27 5.76 -20.08
N VAL A 308 2.27 5.86 -20.94
CA VAL A 308 3.47 5.02 -20.87
C VAL A 308 4.19 5.23 -19.54
N CYS A 309 4.36 6.47 -19.09
CA CYS A 309 4.99 6.77 -17.80
C CYS A 309 4.18 6.23 -16.61
N ILE A 310 2.84 6.27 -16.67
CA ILE A 310 1.98 5.66 -15.65
C ILE A 310 2.23 4.14 -15.58
N ILE A 311 2.16 3.44 -16.69
CA ILE A 311 2.35 1.97 -16.74
C ILE A 311 3.76 1.57 -16.28
N VAL A 312 4.80 2.26 -16.80
CA VAL A 312 6.20 2.02 -16.42
C VAL A 312 6.42 2.35 -14.94
N GLY A 313 5.80 3.43 -14.44
CA GLY A 313 5.80 3.73 -13.01
C GLY A 313 5.22 2.58 -12.18
N GLY A 314 4.14 1.93 -12.64
CA GLY A 314 3.58 0.74 -12.02
C GLY A 314 4.57 -0.42 -11.92
N LEU A 315 5.35 -0.68 -12.98
CA LEU A 315 6.39 -1.71 -12.99
C LEU A 315 7.43 -1.48 -11.89
N PHE A 316 7.91 -0.25 -11.74
CA PHE A 316 8.90 0.08 -10.73
C PHE A 316 8.32 0.08 -9.32
N LEU A 317 7.10 0.56 -9.15
CA LEU A 317 6.42 0.61 -7.86
C LEU A 317 6.18 -0.78 -7.28
N GLY A 318 5.85 -1.78 -8.10
CA GLY A 318 5.70 -3.15 -7.63
C GLY A 318 6.98 -3.71 -7.02
N VAL A 319 8.13 -3.46 -7.66
CA VAL A 319 9.43 -3.86 -7.11
C VAL A 319 9.75 -3.11 -5.82
N ILE A 320 9.60 -1.77 -5.82
CA ILE A 320 9.91 -0.94 -4.65
C ILE A 320 9.05 -1.35 -3.45
N ASN A 321 7.74 -1.49 -3.65
CA ASN A 321 6.81 -1.85 -2.58
C ASN A 321 7.21 -3.17 -1.90
N THR A 322 7.45 -4.21 -2.70
CA THR A 322 7.81 -5.54 -2.19
C THR A 322 9.15 -5.49 -1.45
N VAL A 323 10.19 -5.02 -2.12
CA VAL A 323 11.56 -5.05 -1.55
C VAL A 323 11.68 -4.11 -0.34
N LEU A 324 11.04 -2.92 -0.37
CA LEU A 324 11.06 -2.01 0.77
C LEU A 324 10.31 -2.61 1.98
N THR A 325 9.18 -3.27 1.76
CA THR A 325 8.43 -3.95 2.83
C THR A 325 9.26 -5.10 3.43
N GLU A 326 9.96 -5.90 2.61
CA GLU A 326 10.90 -6.91 3.07
C GLU A 326 12.03 -6.30 3.92
N CYS A 327 12.67 -5.23 3.44
CA CYS A 327 13.71 -4.53 4.19
C CYS A 327 13.21 -4.01 5.54
N VAL A 328 12.01 -3.47 5.60
CA VAL A 328 11.41 -2.96 6.83
C VAL A 328 11.15 -4.09 7.84
N MET A 329 10.63 -5.22 7.37
CA MET A 329 10.37 -6.38 8.24
C MET A 329 11.66 -7.02 8.76
N SER A 330 12.76 -6.95 8.00
CA SER A 330 14.10 -7.43 8.39
C SER A 330 14.93 -6.37 9.13
N ALA A 331 14.50 -5.11 9.20
CA ALA A 331 15.26 -4.02 9.83
C ALA A 331 15.20 -4.02 11.35
N THR A 332 14.37 -4.86 11.96
CA THR A 332 14.12 -4.84 13.41
C THR A 332 13.60 -6.17 13.93
N ASP A 333 14.06 -6.55 15.13
CA ASP A 333 13.59 -7.71 15.89
C ASP A 333 12.28 -7.44 16.66
N LEU A 334 11.68 -6.26 16.48
CA LEU A 334 10.42 -5.91 17.11
C LEU A 334 9.28 -6.76 16.56
N PRO A 335 8.19 -6.91 17.33
CA PRO A 335 6.99 -7.62 16.85
C PRO A 335 6.55 -7.06 15.48
N ARG A 336 6.22 -7.96 14.55
CA ARG A 336 5.82 -7.61 13.16
C ARG A 336 4.68 -6.59 13.11
N THR A 337 3.78 -6.64 14.10
CA THR A 337 2.70 -5.64 14.24
C THR A 337 3.21 -4.25 14.52
N VAL A 338 4.29 -4.10 15.31
CA VAL A 338 4.92 -2.80 15.62
C VAL A 338 5.65 -2.25 14.39
N ALA A 339 6.45 -3.09 13.71
CA ALA A 339 7.15 -2.70 12.49
C ALA A 339 6.17 -2.31 11.38
N SER A 340 5.12 -3.12 11.16
CA SER A 340 4.06 -2.84 10.19
C SER A 340 3.32 -1.53 10.49
N SER A 341 2.92 -1.30 11.74
CA SER A 341 2.24 -0.06 12.16
C SER A 341 3.10 1.18 11.94
N ALA A 342 4.37 1.12 12.36
CA ALA A 342 5.31 2.23 12.20
C ALA A 342 5.56 2.58 10.72
N TYR A 343 5.86 1.55 9.92
CA TYR A 343 6.13 1.71 8.50
C TYR A 343 4.90 2.19 7.72
N SER A 344 3.75 1.53 7.92
CA SER A 344 2.52 1.88 7.20
C SER A 344 2.07 3.30 7.54
N GLY A 345 2.16 3.72 8.82
CA GLY A 345 1.83 5.08 9.21
C GLY A 345 2.67 6.12 8.46
N VAL A 346 4.00 5.94 8.42
CA VAL A 346 4.91 6.84 7.72
C VAL A 346 4.68 6.80 6.21
N ARG A 347 4.49 5.61 5.64
CA ARG A 347 4.21 5.42 4.21
C ARG A 347 2.95 6.19 3.79
N PHE A 348 1.84 6.02 4.51
CA PHE A 348 0.59 6.70 4.18
C PHE A 348 0.63 8.20 4.46
N LEU A 349 1.49 8.68 5.38
CA LEU A 349 1.69 10.12 5.58
C LEU A 349 2.26 10.79 4.33
N GLY A 350 3.26 10.17 3.68
CA GLY A 350 3.76 10.63 2.38
C GLY A 350 2.66 10.69 1.31
N GLY A 351 1.79 9.66 1.29
CA GLY A 351 0.62 9.62 0.41
C GLY A 351 -0.45 10.69 0.72
N ALA A 352 -0.64 11.04 1.98
CA ALA A 352 -1.60 12.06 2.40
C ALA A 352 -1.17 13.49 2.00
N ILE A 353 0.14 13.73 1.93
CA ILE A 353 0.71 15.04 1.56
C ILE A 353 0.67 15.25 0.04
N ALA A 354 0.85 14.20 -0.75
CA ALA A 354 1.02 14.31 -2.19
C ALA A 354 -0.18 14.94 -2.93
N PRO A 355 -1.45 14.50 -2.77
CA PRO A 355 -2.57 15.03 -3.55
C PRO A 355 -2.76 16.57 -3.40
N PRO A 356 -2.86 17.14 -2.19
CA PRO A 356 -3.04 18.59 -2.04
C PRO A 356 -1.80 19.37 -2.49
N MET A 357 -0.60 18.80 -2.34
CA MET A 357 0.63 19.46 -2.74
C MET A 357 0.80 19.48 -4.27
N THR A 358 0.44 18.40 -4.95
CA THR A 358 0.55 18.31 -6.41
C THR A 358 -0.42 19.26 -7.12
N THR A 359 -1.66 19.34 -6.68
CA THR A 359 -2.63 20.29 -7.24
C THR A 359 -2.26 21.73 -6.94
N TRP A 360 -1.75 22.04 -5.74
CA TRP A 360 -1.22 23.34 -5.40
C TRP A 360 -0.03 23.74 -6.30
N LEU A 361 0.94 22.83 -6.48
CA LEU A 361 2.10 23.06 -7.36
C LEU A 361 1.69 23.32 -8.80
N ALA A 362 0.74 22.54 -9.33
CA ALA A 362 0.23 22.74 -10.68
C ALA A 362 -0.47 24.10 -10.85
N GLY A 363 -1.19 24.55 -9.83
CA GLY A 363 -1.88 25.84 -9.83
C GLY A 363 -0.96 27.05 -9.67
N GLN A 364 0.16 26.90 -8.93
CA GLN A 364 1.11 28.01 -8.72
C GLN A 364 2.16 28.13 -9.84
N PHE A 365 2.52 27.02 -10.49
CA PHE A 365 3.59 26.97 -11.48
C PHE A 365 3.05 26.42 -12.81
N THR A 366 3.38 25.19 -13.14
CA THR A 366 2.96 24.54 -14.39
C THR A 366 2.43 23.14 -14.11
N GLY A 367 1.63 22.58 -15.03
CA GLY A 367 1.15 21.20 -14.95
C GLY A 367 2.26 20.14 -14.89
N SER A 368 3.47 20.45 -15.37
CA SER A 368 4.64 19.58 -15.29
C SER A 368 5.30 19.57 -13.91
N THR A 369 5.16 20.65 -13.12
CA THR A 369 5.86 20.85 -11.85
C THR A 369 5.63 19.71 -10.85
N PRO A 370 4.41 19.16 -10.65
CA PRO A 370 4.18 18.04 -9.75
C PRO A 370 5.03 16.81 -10.09
N TYR A 371 5.18 16.51 -11.37
CA TYR A 371 5.99 15.38 -11.82
C TYR A 371 7.49 15.60 -11.55
N PHE A 372 8.00 16.79 -11.76
CA PHE A 372 9.40 17.10 -11.45
C PHE A 372 9.69 17.03 -9.95
N VAL A 373 8.79 17.56 -9.12
CA VAL A 373 8.90 17.51 -7.66
C VAL A 373 8.77 16.05 -7.16
N GLY A 374 7.81 15.29 -7.70
CA GLY A 374 7.64 13.87 -7.41
C GLY A 374 8.88 13.05 -7.80
N GLY A 375 9.43 13.30 -8.99
CA GLY A 375 10.66 12.65 -9.46
C GLY A 375 11.86 12.97 -8.58
N ALA A 376 12.05 14.25 -8.22
CA ALA A 376 13.10 14.66 -7.30
C ALA A 376 12.96 14.00 -5.92
N ALA A 377 11.73 13.92 -5.39
CA ALA A 377 11.46 13.25 -4.12
C ALA A 377 11.87 11.77 -4.15
N VAL A 378 11.53 11.05 -5.21
CA VAL A 378 11.91 9.63 -5.35
C VAL A 378 13.44 9.47 -5.50
N ILE A 379 14.12 10.38 -6.19
CA ILE A 379 15.59 10.38 -6.27
C ILE A 379 16.21 10.65 -4.89
N VAL A 380 15.63 11.54 -4.09
CA VAL A 380 16.04 11.75 -2.69
C VAL A 380 15.87 10.46 -1.88
N ALA A 381 14.75 9.73 -2.06
CA ALA A 381 14.58 8.42 -1.43
C ALA A 381 15.70 7.45 -1.80
N ALA A 382 16.07 7.37 -3.06
CA ALA A 382 17.18 6.55 -3.53
C ALA A 382 18.52 6.98 -2.88
N ALA A 383 18.79 8.28 -2.81
CA ALA A 383 19.99 8.81 -2.18
C ALA A 383 20.07 8.44 -0.67
N ILE A 384 18.94 8.48 0.04
CA ILE A 384 18.87 8.06 1.46
C ILE A 384 19.27 6.58 1.61
N ILE A 385 18.79 5.69 0.73
CA ILE A 385 19.15 4.26 0.75
C ILE A 385 20.64 4.07 0.47
N VAL A 386 21.20 4.79 -0.52
CA VAL A 386 22.65 4.72 -0.86
C VAL A 386 23.51 5.18 0.30
N VAL A 387 23.24 6.37 0.85
CA VAL A 387 23.99 6.94 1.98
C VAL A 387 23.85 6.07 3.23
N GLY A 388 22.66 5.52 3.45
CA GLY A 388 22.34 4.61 4.56
C GLY A 388 22.86 3.18 4.41
N SER A 389 23.47 2.81 3.27
CA SER A 389 23.78 1.41 2.90
C SER A 389 24.54 0.63 3.96
N LYS A 390 25.50 1.27 4.66
CA LYS A 390 26.24 0.63 5.77
C LYS A 390 25.33 0.26 6.95
N LYS A 391 24.36 1.11 7.30
CA LYS A 391 23.39 0.85 8.38
C LYS A 391 22.31 -0.14 7.97
N LEU A 392 22.13 -0.33 6.67
CA LEU A 392 21.18 -1.27 6.06
C LEU A 392 21.82 -2.59 5.64
N ALA A 393 23.09 -2.83 5.95
CA ALA A 393 23.79 -4.04 5.50
C ALA A 393 23.10 -5.33 5.95
N HIS A 394 22.58 -5.35 7.19
CA HIS A 394 21.92 -6.53 7.76
C HIS A 394 20.58 -6.88 7.09
N VAL A 395 19.87 -5.92 6.47
CA VAL A 395 18.60 -6.22 5.77
C VAL A 395 18.81 -6.93 4.43
N ASN A 396 20.06 -7.02 3.97
CA ASN A 396 20.44 -7.77 2.77
C ASN A 396 20.70 -9.26 3.06
N LEU A 397 20.88 -9.63 4.33
CA LEU A 397 21.06 -11.02 4.71
C LEU A 397 19.72 -11.74 4.54
N GLU A 398 19.74 -12.93 3.94
CA GLU A 398 18.57 -13.80 3.95
C GLU A 398 18.30 -14.20 5.40
N GLU A 399 17.03 -14.20 5.83
CA GLU A 399 16.66 -14.89 7.07
C GLU A 399 17.02 -16.37 6.87
N GLU A 400 18.04 -16.85 7.60
CA GLU A 400 18.34 -18.28 7.67
C GLU A 400 17.05 -18.99 8.08
N THR A 401 16.63 -19.96 7.28
CA THR A 401 15.49 -20.79 7.68
C THR A 401 15.88 -21.55 8.93
N PRO A 402 14.92 -21.84 9.86
CA PRO A 402 15.23 -22.63 11.06
C PRO A 402 15.97 -23.94 10.75
N GLU A 403 15.77 -24.50 9.54
CA GLU A 403 16.49 -25.68 9.05
C GLU A 403 17.96 -25.40 8.71
N GLN A 404 18.28 -24.21 8.14
CA GLN A 404 19.66 -23.81 7.87
C GLN A 404 20.40 -23.54 9.18
N THR A 405 19.75 -22.87 10.12
CA THR A 405 20.31 -22.65 11.46
C THR A 405 20.55 -23.97 12.19
N ALA A 406 19.60 -24.92 12.12
CA ALA A 406 19.77 -26.26 12.69
C ALA A 406 20.90 -27.04 11.99
N ALA A 407 21.03 -26.94 10.67
CA ALA A 407 22.11 -27.58 9.92
C ALA A 407 23.50 -26.99 10.28
N ILE A 408 23.60 -25.68 10.43
CA ILE A 408 24.84 -25.01 10.86
C ILE A 408 25.22 -25.40 12.28
N LEU A 409 24.26 -25.47 13.21
CA LEU A 409 24.50 -25.91 14.58
C LEU A 409 24.92 -27.37 14.62
N THR A 410 24.34 -28.23 13.78
CA THR A 410 24.73 -29.68 13.73
C THR A 410 26.14 -29.86 13.15
N ILE A 411 26.60 -28.99 12.29
CA ILE A 411 27.97 -29.01 11.75
C ILE A 411 28.95 -28.45 12.79
N ALA A 412 28.58 -27.40 13.52
CA ALA A 412 29.43 -26.80 14.56
C ALA A 412 29.63 -27.70 15.80
N ASP A 413 28.64 -28.60 16.07
CA ASP A 413 28.75 -29.58 17.15
C ASP A 413 29.52 -30.89 16.74
N ALA A 414 29.91 -30.97 15.45
CA ALA A 414 30.62 -32.14 14.90
C ALA A 414 32.18 -31.93 14.77
N ASP A 415 32.65 -30.72 15.02
CA ASP A 415 34.10 -30.35 15.11
C ASP A 415 34.48 -30.14 16.58
#